data_7f447f3259e883e5e56b4777a866fae7
#
_entry.id   7f447f3259e883e5e56b4777a866fae7
#
_cell.length_a   1.000
_cell.length_b   1.000
_cell.length_c   1.000
_cell.angle_alpha   90.00
_cell.angle_beta   90.00
_cell.angle_gamma   90.00
#
_symmetry.space_group_name_H-M   'P 1'
#
loop_
_entity.id
_entity.type
_entity.pdbx_description
1 polymer ?
#
loop_
_entity_poly.entity_id
_entity_poly.type
_entity_poly.pdbx_seq_one_letter_code
_entity_poly.pdbx_strand_id
1 'polypeptide(L)'
;LFIYTGGTTGMPKGVMWNHQDMREITLQNERKLGPVPETYEELREKMRTTPPMSRLLPAPPLMHGTGLLTAMGAHLNGGCVITLTGESFDADEMLQAIHDHQPTGLVLVGDSFGRPLLNALDANVGKFNVSSVVGMVSSGVMWSQEIKRGLLNHMPNAVLNDGFSSSEALGMGSSIMTKDGEVPTAKFVLSDRCRVFDENDQPVLPGSGVRGLVALGPPNPVGYFKDEEKSARTFRVIDGVRYSIPGDWCEVEADGSLTLLGRGSACINTAGEKVFPEEVEEVLKRHPAIDDALVIGLPDEKWGQSVTAVVELVAGEKLDAAEVRAFVRKSLAGYKTPKLIVVADRALRASNGKADYPAAKACAEQAL
;
A
#
# COMPACT_ATOMS: atom_id res chain seq x y z
N LEU A 1 -18.66 8.37 9.22
CA LEU A 1 -17.77 7.23 9.41
C LEU A 1 -16.42 7.68 9.98
N PHE A 2 -15.84 6.89 10.87
CA PHE A 2 -14.47 7.05 11.34
C PHE A 2 -13.61 5.93 10.79
N ILE A 3 -12.49 6.29 10.17
CA ILE A 3 -11.45 5.33 9.80
C ILE A 3 -10.27 5.61 10.71
N TYR A 4 -9.94 4.64 11.57
CA TYR A 4 -8.79 4.76 12.46
C TYR A 4 -7.51 4.42 11.72
N THR A 5 -6.54 5.32 11.78
CA THR A 5 -5.21 5.14 11.21
C THR A 5 -4.18 5.05 12.32
N GLY A 6 -3.35 3.98 12.31
CA GLY A 6 -2.17 3.91 13.16
C GLY A 6 -1.15 4.92 12.65
N GLY A 7 -0.89 5.98 13.43
CA GLY A 7 0.22 6.87 13.14
C GLY A 7 1.54 6.16 13.46
N THR A 8 2.60 6.48 12.70
CA THR A 8 3.97 6.02 12.98
C THR A 8 4.51 6.56 14.32
N THR A 9 3.78 7.48 14.95
CA THR A 9 4.19 8.22 16.15
C THR A 9 3.04 8.44 17.12
N GLY A 10 2.42 7.39 17.68
CA GLY A 10 1.46 7.56 18.76
C GLY A 10 0.12 6.84 18.61
N MET A 11 -0.88 7.28 19.40
CA MET A 11 -2.23 6.71 19.43
C MET A 11 -2.92 6.79 18.06
N PRO A 12 -3.72 5.77 17.67
CA PRO A 12 -4.50 5.80 16.45
C PRO A 12 -5.41 7.03 16.39
N LYS A 13 -5.51 7.65 15.22
CA LYS A 13 -6.33 8.84 14.98
C LYS A 13 -7.51 8.49 14.10
N GLY A 14 -8.69 8.99 14.46
CA GLY A 14 -9.91 8.82 13.69
C GLY A 14 -10.00 9.86 12.56
N VAL A 15 -9.91 9.41 11.32
CA VAL A 15 -10.21 10.22 10.15
C VAL A 15 -11.73 10.25 9.96
N MET A 16 -12.30 11.44 9.96
CA MET A 16 -13.75 11.63 9.89
C MET A 16 -14.20 11.82 8.44
N TRP A 17 -15.02 10.91 7.96
CA TRP A 17 -15.62 10.97 6.64
C TRP A 17 -17.12 11.24 6.73
N ASN A 18 -17.60 12.15 5.89
CA ASN A 18 -19.01 12.30 5.60
C ASN A 18 -19.50 11.12 4.76
N HIS A 19 -20.66 10.55 5.06
CA HIS A 19 -21.20 9.42 4.28
C HIS A 19 -21.51 9.82 2.83
N GLN A 20 -22.00 11.04 2.62
CA GLN A 20 -22.29 11.56 1.28
C GLN A 20 -21.01 11.63 0.42
N ASP A 21 -19.89 12.12 1.01
CA ASP A 21 -18.61 12.22 0.31
C ASP A 21 -18.05 10.85 -0.05
N MET A 22 -18.15 9.86 0.84
CA MET A 22 -17.76 8.48 0.56
C MET A 22 -18.62 7.86 -0.54
N ARG A 23 -19.94 8.11 -0.49
CA ARG A 23 -20.85 7.64 -1.53
C ARG A 23 -20.50 8.25 -2.90
N GLU A 24 -20.19 9.54 -2.94
CA GLU A 24 -19.80 10.22 -4.17
C GLU A 24 -18.51 9.65 -4.77
N ILE A 25 -17.50 9.32 -3.96
CA ILE A 25 -16.28 8.65 -4.43
C ILE A 25 -16.62 7.30 -5.09
N THR A 26 -17.50 6.52 -4.47
CA THR A 26 -17.94 5.24 -5.02
C THR A 26 -18.67 5.44 -6.35
N LEU A 27 -19.60 6.39 -6.40
CA LEU A 27 -20.37 6.71 -7.61
C LEU A 27 -19.50 7.19 -8.77
N GLN A 28 -18.48 8.00 -8.51
CA GLN A 28 -17.53 8.44 -9.54
C GLN A 28 -16.82 7.27 -10.20
N ASN A 29 -16.44 6.25 -9.42
CA ASN A 29 -15.82 5.04 -9.94
C ASN A 29 -16.83 4.16 -10.70
N GLU A 30 -18.03 4.00 -10.17
CA GLU A 30 -19.10 3.23 -10.83
C GLU A 30 -19.52 3.85 -12.18
N ARG A 31 -19.64 5.18 -12.25
CA ARG A 31 -19.98 5.90 -13.49
C ARG A 31 -18.97 5.67 -14.63
N LYS A 32 -17.70 5.38 -14.30
CA LYS A 32 -16.69 5.00 -15.31
C LYS A 32 -16.95 3.62 -15.92
N LEU A 33 -17.68 2.76 -15.21
CA LEU A 33 -18.01 1.40 -15.64
C LEU A 33 -19.38 1.30 -16.33
N GLY A 34 -20.21 2.33 -16.19
CA GLY A 34 -21.54 2.37 -16.81
C GLY A 34 -22.56 3.19 -16.03
N PRO A 35 -23.85 3.12 -16.42
CA PRO A 35 -24.93 3.82 -15.74
C PRO A 35 -25.06 3.39 -14.28
N VAL A 36 -25.19 4.36 -13.39
CA VAL A 36 -25.39 4.12 -11.96
C VAL A 36 -26.89 4.24 -11.66
N PRO A 37 -27.48 3.29 -10.92
CA PRO A 37 -28.85 3.38 -10.48
C PRO A 37 -29.09 4.64 -9.64
N GLU A 38 -30.12 5.41 -9.98
CA GLU A 38 -30.51 6.63 -9.26
C GLU A 38 -31.63 6.37 -8.26
N THR A 39 -32.40 5.29 -8.47
CA THR A 39 -33.51 4.89 -7.59
C THR A 39 -33.25 3.53 -6.96
N TYR A 40 -33.98 3.24 -5.87
CA TYR A 40 -33.92 1.93 -5.23
C TYR A 40 -34.43 0.80 -6.16
N GLU A 41 -35.43 1.09 -6.95
CA GLU A 41 -36.02 0.16 -7.93
C GLU A 41 -35.01 -0.20 -9.02
N GLU A 42 -34.29 0.77 -9.56
CA GLU A 42 -33.22 0.56 -10.55
C GLU A 42 -32.07 -0.25 -9.96
N LEU A 43 -31.66 0.06 -8.72
CA LEU A 43 -30.63 -0.72 -8.02
C LEU A 43 -31.08 -2.17 -7.85
N ARG A 44 -32.30 -2.39 -7.40
CA ARG A 44 -32.88 -3.71 -7.21
C ARG A 44 -32.95 -4.50 -8.51
N GLU A 45 -33.32 -3.86 -9.61
CA GLU A 45 -33.37 -4.49 -10.93
C GLU A 45 -31.96 -4.82 -11.44
N LYS A 46 -31.01 -3.90 -11.29
CA LYS A 46 -29.60 -4.14 -11.59
C LYS A 46 -29.08 -5.37 -10.84
N MET A 47 -29.38 -5.47 -9.54
CA MET A 47 -28.97 -6.60 -8.71
C MET A 47 -29.62 -7.93 -9.12
N ARG A 48 -30.82 -7.91 -9.72
CA ARG A 48 -31.51 -9.12 -10.21
C ARG A 48 -31.00 -9.57 -11.57
N THR A 49 -30.55 -8.66 -12.41
CA THR A 49 -30.19 -8.90 -13.82
C THR A 49 -28.70 -9.02 -14.06
N THR A 50 -27.87 -8.48 -13.14
CA THR A 50 -26.39 -8.56 -13.26
C THR A 50 -25.90 -9.88 -12.67
N PRO A 51 -25.21 -10.72 -13.48
CA PRO A 51 -24.71 -12.00 -12.99
C PRO A 51 -23.51 -11.82 -12.04
N PRO A 52 -23.06 -12.93 -11.47
CA PRO A 52 -22.89 -13.06 -10.03
C PRO A 52 -22.06 -11.97 -9.43
N MET A 53 -22.64 -11.39 -8.43
CA MET A 53 -22.04 -10.42 -7.54
C MET A 53 -20.72 -10.91 -7.00
N SER A 54 -19.78 -10.01 -6.73
CA SER A 54 -18.49 -10.36 -6.21
C SER A 54 -18.59 -11.14 -4.89
N ARG A 55 -17.86 -12.23 -4.83
CA ARG A 55 -17.60 -12.99 -3.60
C ARG A 55 -16.22 -12.56 -3.13
N LEU A 56 -16.18 -11.67 -2.14
CA LEU A 56 -14.94 -11.03 -1.71
C LEU A 56 -14.39 -11.70 -0.45
N LEU A 57 -13.10 -12.03 -0.46
CA LEU A 57 -12.37 -12.52 0.69
C LEU A 57 -11.29 -11.50 1.07
N PRO A 58 -11.53 -10.63 2.08
CA PRO A 58 -10.52 -9.74 2.61
C PRO A 58 -9.62 -10.49 3.61
N ALA A 59 -8.31 -10.52 3.33
CA ALA A 59 -7.31 -11.00 4.27
C ALA A 59 -7.06 -10.00 5.42
N PRO A 60 -7.00 -8.67 5.19
CA PRO A 60 -6.86 -7.73 6.28
C PRO A 60 -8.15 -7.66 7.12
N PRO A 61 -8.01 -7.43 8.44
CA PRO A 61 -9.17 -7.29 9.32
C PRO A 61 -10.06 -6.12 8.87
N LEU A 62 -11.37 -6.24 9.09
CA LEU A 62 -12.35 -5.21 8.66
C LEU A 62 -12.21 -3.88 9.40
N MET A 63 -11.41 -3.79 10.45
CA MET A 63 -11.01 -2.51 11.04
C MET A 63 -9.97 -1.75 10.20
N HIS A 64 -9.28 -2.41 9.29
CA HIS A 64 -8.36 -1.78 8.34
C HIS A 64 -9.15 -1.18 7.17
N GLY A 65 -8.82 0.08 6.77
CA GLY A 65 -9.56 0.79 5.73
C GLY A 65 -9.71 0.02 4.42
N THR A 66 -8.67 -0.68 3.97
CA THR A 66 -8.72 -1.50 2.75
C THR A 66 -9.75 -2.63 2.87
N GLY A 67 -9.72 -3.39 3.98
CA GLY A 67 -10.69 -4.46 4.23
C GLY A 67 -12.12 -3.91 4.37
N LEU A 68 -12.31 -2.86 5.17
CA LEU A 68 -13.62 -2.25 5.41
C LEU A 68 -14.27 -1.75 4.12
N LEU A 69 -13.55 -0.90 3.39
CA LEU A 69 -14.14 -0.21 2.23
C LEU A 69 -14.43 -1.14 1.07
N THR A 70 -13.58 -2.15 0.85
CA THR A 70 -13.83 -3.17 -0.18
C THR A 70 -14.99 -4.09 0.21
N ALA A 71 -15.10 -4.49 1.49
CA ALA A 71 -16.22 -5.28 1.98
C ALA A 71 -17.56 -4.50 1.88
N MET A 72 -17.56 -3.22 2.28
CA MET A 72 -18.73 -2.35 2.08
C MET A 72 -19.10 -2.24 0.60
N GLY A 73 -18.12 -2.05 -0.28
CA GLY A 73 -18.33 -2.00 -1.73
C GLY A 73 -18.94 -3.29 -2.28
N ALA A 74 -18.48 -4.46 -1.82
CA ALA A 74 -19.06 -5.74 -2.18
C ALA A 74 -20.55 -5.81 -1.79
N HIS A 75 -20.87 -5.47 -0.54
CA HIS A 75 -22.27 -5.48 -0.06
C HIS A 75 -23.16 -4.45 -0.78
N LEU A 76 -22.66 -3.24 -1.03
CA LEU A 76 -23.42 -2.21 -1.75
C LEU A 76 -23.79 -2.63 -3.18
N ASN A 77 -23.00 -3.53 -3.76
CA ASN A 77 -23.26 -4.11 -5.08
C ASN A 77 -23.92 -5.50 -5.02
N GLY A 78 -24.49 -5.89 -3.87
CA GLY A 78 -25.21 -7.16 -3.69
C GLY A 78 -24.32 -8.40 -3.61
N GLY A 79 -23.02 -8.21 -3.49
CA GLY A 79 -22.05 -9.29 -3.30
C GLY A 79 -22.03 -9.86 -1.87
N CYS A 80 -21.20 -10.83 -1.64
CA CYS A 80 -20.97 -11.37 -0.31
C CYS A 80 -19.50 -11.22 0.12
N VAL A 81 -19.29 -11.21 1.43
CA VAL A 81 -17.96 -11.16 2.05
C VAL A 81 -17.72 -12.46 2.79
N ILE A 82 -16.59 -13.09 2.51
CA ILE A 82 -16.11 -14.29 3.18
C ILE A 82 -15.06 -13.83 4.18
N THR A 83 -15.23 -14.14 5.46
CA THR A 83 -14.30 -13.75 6.52
C THR A 83 -13.49 -14.96 7.00
N LEU A 84 -12.22 -14.76 7.25
CA LEU A 84 -11.38 -15.71 7.98
C LEU A 84 -11.79 -15.70 9.45
N THR A 85 -11.64 -16.83 10.13
CA THR A 85 -12.09 -17.05 11.51
C THR A 85 -10.96 -16.96 12.53
N GLY A 86 -9.69 -17.06 12.07
CA GLY A 86 -8.51 -16.98 12.91
C GLY A 86 -8.33 -15.58 13.55
N GLU A 87 -7.68 -15.52 14.70
CA GLU A 87 -7.35 -14.28 15.39
C GLU A 87 -6.22 -13.49 14.71
N SER A 88 -5.43 -14.17 13.88
CA SER A 88 -4.35 -13.61 13.06
C SER A 88 -4.45 -14.14 11.63
N PHE A 89 -3.81 -13.46 10.69
CA PHE A 89 -3.76 -13.93 9.31
C PHE A 89 -3.00 -15.25 9.23
N ASP A 90 -3.64 -16.24 8.64
CA ASP A 90 -3.08 -17.55 8.31
C ASP A 90 -3.31 -17.82 6.82
N ALA A 91 -2.23 -18.05 6.08
CA ALA A 91 -2.28 -18.26 4.64
C ALA A 91 -2.91 -19.62 4.26
N ASP A 92 -2.73 -20.66 5.06
CA ASP A 92 -3.35 -21.97 4.82
C ASP A 92 -4.86 -21.91 5.08
N GLU A 93 -5.33 -21.21 6.13
CA GLU A 93 -6.74 -20.91 6.33
C GLU A 93 -7.32 -20.16 5.14
N MET A 94 -6.59 -19.16 4.63
CA MET A 94 -7.03 -18.42 3.46
C MET A 94 -7.15 -19.30 2.21
N LEU A 95 -6.17 -20.18 1.95
CA LEU A 95 -6.23 -21.11 0.83
C LEU A 95 -7.39 -22.10 0.95
N GLN A 96 -7.65 -22.60 2.16
CA GLN A 96 -8.81 -23.46 2.42
C GLN A 96 -10.12 -22.70 2.17
N ALA A 97 -10.23 -21.46 2.63
CA ALA A 97 -11.40 -20.60 2.37
C ALA A 97 -11.60 -20.31 0.88
N ILE A 98 -10.49 -20.10 0.12
CA ILE A 98 -10.56 -19.94 -1.35
C ILE A 98 -11.10 -21.24 -1.99
N HIS A 99 -10.58 -22.38 -1.59
CA HIS A 99 -11.00 -23.68 -2.11
C HIS A 99 -12.48 -23.96 -1.86
N ASP A 100 -12.93 -23.77 -0.61
CA ASP A 100 -14.28 -24.15 -0.16
C ASP A 100 -15.36 -23.15 -0.62
N HIS A 101 -15.04 -21.87 -0.58
CA HIS A 101 -16.03 -20.81 -0.81
C HIS A 101 -15.91 -20.14 -2.18
N GLN A 102 -14.89 -20.45 -2.98
CA GLN A 102 -14.72 -19.97 -4.34
C GLN A 102 -14.93 -18.43 -4.48
N PRO A 103 -14.16 -17.59 -3.74
CA PRO A 103 -14.22 -16.14 -3.91
C PRO A 103 -13.82 -15.76 -5.33
N THR A 104 -14.43 -14.69 -5.85
CA THR A 104 -14.03 -14.09 -7.12
C THR A 104 -12.99 -12.99 -6.94
N GLY A 105 -12.92 -12.41 -5.75
CA GLY A 105 -11.98 -11.35 -5.41
C GLY A 105 -11.29 -11.55 -4.08
N LEU A 106 -9.99 -11.23 -4.03
CA LEU A 106 -9.18 -11.19 -2.82
C LEU A 106 -8.80 -9.75 -2.49
N VAL A 107 -8.65 -9.46 -1.19
CA VAL A 107 -8.11 -8.17 -0.73
C VAL A 107 -6.89 -8.42 0.13
N LEU A 108 -5.81 -7.72 -0.18
CA LEU A 108 -4.52 -7.84 0.49
C LEU A 108 -4.04 -6.46 0.99
N VAL A 109 -2.98 -6.44 1.77
CA VAL A 109 -2.22 -5.23 2.14
C VAL A 109 -0.76 -5.49 1.83
N GLY A 110 -0.38 -5.28 0.56
CA GLY A 110 0.96 -5.43 0.04
C GLY A 110 1.60 -6.79 0.29
N ASP A 111 2.91 -6.79 0.38
CA ASP A 111 3.72 -7.99 0.59
C ASP A 111 3.45 -8.66 1.92
N SER A 112 2.98 -7.93 2.94
CA SER A 112 2.67 -8.47 4.26
C SER A 112 1.64 -9.61 4.23
N PHE A 113 0.74 -9.60 3.28
CA PHE A 113 -0.24 -10.65 3.03
C PHE A 113 0.08 -11.45 1.78
N GLY A 114 0.63 -10.78 0.76
CA GLY A 114 0.93 -11.38 -0.52
C GLY A 114 2.05 -12.42 -0.45
N ARG A 115 3.11 -12.18 0.32
CA ARG A 115 4.25 -13.11 0.45
C ARG A 115 3.85 -14.39 1.19
N PRO A 116 3.22 -14.35 2.39
CA PRO A 116 2.76 -15.57 3.04
C PRO A 116 1.77 -16.37 2.17
N LEU A 117 0.87 -15.70 1.46
CA LEU A 117 -0.05 -16.38 0.54
C LEU A 117 0.70 -17.06 -0.61
N LEU A 118 1.70 -16.39 -1.22
CA LEU A 118 2.51 -16.98 -2.27
C LEU A 118 3.30 -18.19 -1.76
N ASN A 119 3.94 -18.08 -0.61
CA ASN A 119 4.69 -19.17 0.00
C ASN A 119 3.80 -20.40 0.27
N ALA A 120 2.57 -20.17 0.76
CA ALA A 120 1.60 -21.24 0.98
C ALA A 120 1.13 -21.88 -0.34
N LEU A 121 0.93 -21.10 -1.41
CA LEU A 121 0.60 -21.60 -2.74
C LEU A 121 1.74 -22.46 -3.30
N ASP A 122 2.99 -22.01 -3.19
CA ASP A 122 4.17 -22.74 -3.65
C ASP A 122 4.39 -24.06 -2.89
N ALA A 123 4.10 -24.05 -1.57
CA ALA A 123 4.18 -25.25 -0.74
C ALA A 123 3.04 -26.24 -1.00
N ASN A 124 1.92 -25.83 -1.58
CA ASN A 124 0.72 -26.63 -1.77
C ASN A 124 0.26 -26.70 -3.24
N VAL A 125 1.18 -26.75 -4.19
CA VAL A 125 0.86 -26.77 -5.62
C VAL A 125 -0.16 -27.88 -5.95
N GLY A 126 -1.28 -27.49 -6.57
CA GLY A 126 -2.34 -28.40 -7.01
C GLY A 126 -3.26 -28.93 -5.89
N LYS A 127 -3.02 -28.60 -4.63
CA LYS A 127 -3.85 -29.04 -3.50
C LYS A 127 -5.15 -28.25 -3.39
N PHE A 128 -5.10 -26.95 -3.65
CA PHE A 128 -6.26 -26.05 -3.55
C PHE A 128 -6.72 -25.57 -4.92
N ASN A 129 -8.03 -25.50 -5.11
CA ASN A 129 -8.60 -24.88 -6.30
C ASN A 129 -8.73 -23.36 -6.06
N VAL A 130 -7.91 -22.60 -6.76
CA VAL A 130 -7.87 -21.13 -6.70
C VAL A 130 -8.39 -20.46 -7.98
N SER A 131 -8.94 -21.24 -8.91
CA SER A 131 -9.35 -20.78 -10.25
C SER A 131 -10.52 -19.79 -10.26
N SER A 132 -11.28 -19.70 -9.16
CA SER A 132 -12.38 -18.74 -9.00
C SER A 132 -11.90 -17.31 -8.87
N VAL A 133 -10.64 -17.09 -8.47
CA VAL A 133 -10.09 -15.76 -8.23
C VAL A 133 -9.79 -15.07 -9.56
N VAL A 134 -10.54 -14.02 -9.86
CA VAL A 134 -10.39 -13.22 -11.08
C VAL A 134 -9.92 -11.79 -10.80
N GLY A 135 -9.86 -11.40 -9.53
CA GLY A 135 -9.36 -10.08 -9.13
C GLY A 135 -8.69 -10.10 -7.78
N MET A 136 -7.66 -9.27 -7.63
CA MET A 136 -7.04 -8.98 -6.33
C MET A 136 -6.87 -7.50 -6.19
N VAL A 137 -7.21 -6.98 -5.02
CA VAL A 137 -7.01 -5.57 -4.67
C VAL A 137 -6.04 -5.51 -3.50
N SER A 138 -5.05 -4.65 -3.61
CA SER A 138 -4.16 -4.32 -2.50
C SER A 138 -4.05 -2.82 -2.32
N SER A 139 -3.87 -2.35 -1.10
CA SER A 139 -3.60 -0.94 -0.79
C SER A 139 -3.01 -0.79 0.61
N GLY A 140 -2.29 0.30 0.82
CA GLY A 140 -1.81 0.72 2.14
C GLY A 140 -0.37 0.35 2.46
N VAL A 141 0.20 -0.65 1.80
CA VAL A 141 1.62 -1.05 1.86
C VAL A 141 2.07 -1.42 0.45
N MET A 142 3.35 -1.26 0.19
CA MET A 142 3.95 -1.62 -1.10
C MET A 142 3.69 -3.10 -1.44
N TRP A 143 3.33 -3.34 -2.70
CA TRP A 143 3.13 -4.66 -3.26
C TRP A 143 4.14 -4.89 -4.38
N SER A 144 5.15 -5.69 -4.10
CA SER A 144 6.28 -5.89 -4.99
C SER A 144 5.90 -6.62 -6.28
N GLN A 145 6.63 -6.32 -7.35
CA GLN A 145 6.43 -6.96 -8.66
C GLN A 145 6.67 -8.47 -8.59
N GLU A 146 7.65 -8.90 -7.80
CA GLU A 146 7.97 -10.32 -7.60
C GLU A 146 6.76 -11.09 -7.04
N ILE A 147 6.16 -10.59 -5.96
CA ILE A 147 4.99 -11.22 -5.34
C ILE A 147 3.79 -11.20 -6.28
N LYS A 148 3.54 -10.08 -6.96
CA LYS A 148 2.48 -9.99 -7.98
C LYS A 148 2.64 -11.07 -9.05
N ARG A 149 3.84 -11.26 -9.58
CA ARG A 149 4.12 -12.31 -10.58
C ARG A 149 3.93 -13.70 -10.05
N GLY A 150 4.44 -13.98 -8.85
CA GLY A 150 4.25 -15.26 -8.20
C GLY A 150 2.78 -15.61 -8.06
N LEU A 151 1.97 -14.69 -7.55
CA LEU A 151 0.52 -14.89 -7.42
C LEU A 151 -0.17 -15.12 -8.77
N LEU A 152 0.22 -14.39 -9.83
CA LEU A 152 -0.32 -14.57 -11.18
C LEU A 152 0.10 -15.91 -11.82
N ASN A 153 1.20 -16.53 -11.39
CA ASN A 153 1.54 -17.89 -11.85
C ASN A 153 0.53 -18.93 -11.35
N HIS A 154 0.00 -18.76 -10.13
CA HIS A 154 -1.01 -19.64 -9.56
C HIS A 154 -2.44 -19.25 -9.99
N MET A 155 -2.70 -17.98 -10.22
CA MET A 155 -4.01 -17.41 -10.57
C MET A 155 -3.90 -16.58 -11.87
N PRO A 156 -3.67 -17.23 -13.02
CA PRO A 156 -3.32 -16.54 -14.28
C PRO A 156 -4.44 -15.67 -14.87
N ASN A 157 -5.68 -15.90 -14.45
CA ASN A 157 -6.84 -15.13 -14.91
C ASN A 157 -7.12 -13.91 -14.01
N ALA A 158 -6.37 -13.74 -12.94
CA ALA A 158 -6.58 -12.63 -12.03
C ALA A 158 -6.03 -11.31 -12.59
N VAL A 159 -6.76 -10.25 -12.31
CA VAL A 159 -6.31 -8.86 -12.50
C VAL A 159 -5.90 -8.32 -11.13
N LEU A 160 -4.66 -7.88 -10.99
CA LEU A 160 -4.14 -7.29 -9.77
C LEU A 160 -4.29 -5.78 -9.84
N ASN A 161 -4.99 -5.20 -8.87
CA ASN A 161 -5.17 -3.76 -8.73
C ASN A 161 -4.48 -3.29 -7.45
N ASP A 162 -3.36 -2.60 -7.60
CA ASP A 162 -2.62 -1.97 -6.52
C ASP A 162 -3.12 -0.52 -6.38
N GLY A 163 -3.90 -0.27 -5.34
CA GLY A 163 -4.53 1.01 -5.08
C GLY A 163 -3.64 1.92 -4.23
N PHE A 164 -3.25 3.05 -4.77
CA PHE A 164 -2.59 4.11 -4.02
C PHE A 164 -3.66 4.94 -3.29
N SER A 165 -3.77 4.72 -2.00
CA SER A 165 -4.77 5.34 -1.12
C SER A 165 -4.26 5.44 0.31
N SER A 166 -4.83 6.38 1.05
CA SER A 166 -4.69 6.44 2.51
C SER A 166 -6.05 6.68 3.16
N SER A 167 -6.15 6.55 4.48
CA SER A 167 -7.39 6.88 5.21
C SER A 167 -7.81 8.33 5.02
N GLU A 168 -6.86 9.21 4.75
CA GLU A 168 -7.03 10.65 4.52
C GLU A 168 -7.34 10.98 3.06
N ALA A 169 -7.02 10.09 2.11
CA ALA A 169 -7.12 10.35 0.67
C ALA A 169 -7.47 9.07 -0.09
N LEU A 170 -8.76 8.85 -0.35
CA LEU A 170 -9.26 7.65 -1.01
C LEU A 170 -9.16 7.77 -2.53
N GLY A 171 -8.38 6.88 -3.16
CA GLY A 171 -8.27 6.80 -4.61
C GLY A 171 -7.37 7.87 -5.22
N MET A 172 -6.13 8.00 -4.75
CA MET A 172 -5.11 8.86 -5.35
C MET A 172 -4.63 8.33 -6.70
N GLY A 173 -4.50 7.02 -6.83
CA GLY A 173 -4.06 6.38 -8.06
C GLY A 173 -4.20 4.87 -8.02
N SER A 174 -3.88 4.22 -9.11
CA SER A 174 -3.88 2.75 -9.22
C SER A 174 -2.82 2.24 -10.19
N SER A 175 -2.42 1.00 -9.96
CA SER A 175 -1.53 0.25 -10.84
C SER A 175 -2.18 -1.11 -11.12
N ILE A 176 -2.35 -1.45 -12.39
CA ILE A 176 -3.03 -2.70 -12.79
C ILE A 176 -2.01 -3.63 -13.45
N MET A 177 -1.94 -4.86 -12.98
CA MET A 177 -1.08 -5.89 -13.53
C MET A 177 -1.88 -7.15 -13.86
N THR A 178 -1.61 -7.75 -15.02
CA THR A 178 -2.10 -9.05 -15.47
C THR A 178 -0.92 -9.98 -15.74
N LYS A 179 -1.18 -11.24 -16.02
CA LYS A 179 -0.14 -12.23 -16.34
C LYS A 179 0.78 -11.78 -17.47
N ASP A 180 0.24 -11.15 -18.51
CA ASP A 180 0.95 -10.72 -19.71
C ASP A 180 1.49 -9.28 -19.60
N GLY A 181 1.21 -8.58 -18.50
CA GLY A 181 1.62 -7.20 -18.27
C GLY A 181 2.75 -7.08 -17.24
N GLU A 182 3.58 -6.06 -17.42
CA GLU A 182 4.58 -5.67 -16.43
C GLU A 182 4.35 -4.23 -15.98
N VAL A 183 4.26 -4.03 -14.68
CA VAL A 183 4.20 -2.70 -14.10
C VAL A 183 5.26 -2.59 -13.01
N PRO A 184 6.16 -1.62 -13.07
CA PRO A 184 7.15 -1.40 -12.02
C PRO A 184 6.47 -1.19 -10.66
N THR A 185 7.11 -1.66 -9.59
CA THR A 185 6.67 -1.38 -8.23
C THR A 185 6.61 0.13 -7.98
N ALA A 186 5.66 0.57 -7.16
CA ALA A 186 5.45 1.98 -6.79
C ALA A 186 5.12 2.95 -7.94
N LYS A 187 4.81 2.44 -9.15
CA LYS A 187 4.36 3.25 -10.29
C LYS A 187 2.83 3.21 -10.39
N PHE A 188 2.20 4.41 -10.39
CA PHE A 188 0.74 4.54 -10.37
C PHE A 188 0.24 5.49 -11.46
N VAL A 189 -0.92 5.17 -12.02
CA VAL A 189 -1.70 6.13 -12.82
C VAL A 189 -2.53 6.96 -11.84
N LEU A 190 -2.37 8.28 -11.92
CA LEU A 190 -3.09 9.20 -11.03
C LEU A 190 -4.57 9.29 -11.38
N SER A 191 -5.39 9.48 -10.35
CA SER A 191 -6.80 9.83 -10.56
C SER A 191 -6.96 11.28 -11.02
N ASP A 192 -8.09 11.59 -11.67
CA ASP A 192 -8.40 12.93 -12.18
C ASP A 192 -8.42 14.01 -11.09
N ARG A 193 -8.67 13.60 -9.84
CA ARG A 193 -8.68 14.47 -8.65
C ARG A 193 -7.30 14.72 -8.06
N CYS A 194 -6.29 13.94 -8.48
CA CYS A 194 -4.96 14.00 -7.92
C CYS A 194 -4.13 15.13 -8.54
N ARG A 195 -3.32 15.78 -7.72
CA ARG A 195 -2.33 16.79 -8.10
C ARG A 195 -1.06 16.52 -7.33
N VAL A 196 0.03 17.09 -7.79
CA VAL A 196 1.32 17.06 -7.09
C VAL A 196 1.81 18.49 -6.95
N PHE A 197 2.17 18.86 -5.72
CA PHE A 197 2.68 20.20 -5.41
C PHE A 197 4.08 20.10 -4.82
N ASP A 198 4.92 21.06 -5.17
CA ASP A 198 6.24 21.23 -4.56
C ASP A 198 6.14 21.82 -3.13
N GLU A 199 7.29 22.09 -2.51
CA GLU A 199 7.35 22.65 -1.15
C GLU A 199 6.78 24.08 -1.05
N ASN A 200 6.62 24.79 -2.19
CA ASN A 200 6.08 26.14 -2.30
C ASN A 200 4.62 26.16 -2.78
N ASP A 201 3.93 25.01 -2.74
CA ASP A 201 2.58 24.83 -3.24
C ASP A 201 2.41 25.10 -4.75
N GLN A 202 3.52 25.00 -5.53
CA GLN A 202 3.44 25.11 -6.98
C GLN A 202 3.19 23.75 -7.62
N PRO A 203 2.34 23.66 -8.67
CA PRO A 203 2.10 22.40 -9.36
C PRO A 203 3.38 21.84 -9.99
N VAL A 204 3.66 20.56 -9.74
CA VAL A 204 4.77 19.84 -10.37
C VAL A 204 4.37 19.39 -11.76
N LEU A 205 5.17 19.78 -12.76
CA LEU A 205 4.94 19.39 -14.16
C LEU A 205 5.48 17.98 -14.44
N PRO A 206 4.77 17.17 -15.25
CA PRO A 206 5.25 15.86 -15.69
C PRO A 206 6.64 15.95 -16.35
N GLY A 207 7.52 15.02 -15.98
CA GLY A 207 8.88 14.94 -16.54
C GLY A 207 9.86 16.03 -16.09
N SER A 208 9.47 16.89 -15.13
CA SER A 208 10.34 17.97 -14.64
C SER A 208 11.48 17.49 -13.74
N GLY A 209 11.41 16.26 -13.21
CA GLY A 209 12.33 15.75 -12.18
C GLY A 209 12.17 16.41 -10.82
N VAL A 210 11.18 17.29 -10.65
CA VAL A 210 10.87 17.94 -9.37
C VAL A 210 10.05 16.97 -8.51
N ARG A 211 10.49 16.78 -7.27
CA ARG A 211 9.76 15.99 -6.27
C ARG A 211 8.67 16.82 -5.63
N GLY A 212 7.52 16.21 -5.40
CA GLY A 212 6.40 16.89 -4.78
C GLY A 212 5.56 16.00 -3.87
N LEU A 213 4.63 16.62 -3.18
CA LEU A 213 3.65 15.99 -2.32
C LEU A 213 2.38 15.65 -3.11
N VAL A 214 1.92 14.42 -2.96
CA VAL A 214 0.65 13.99 -3.55
C VAL A 214 -0.50 14.66 -2.81
N ALA A 215 -1.40 15.27 -3.56
CA ALA A 215 -2.57 15.99 -3.07
C ALA A 215 -3.83 15.49 -3.77
N LEU A 216 -4.86 15.12 -3.01
CA LEU A 216 -6.13 14.66 -3.55
C LEU A 216 -7.20 15.74 -3.34
N GLY A 217 -7.82 16.19 -4.44
CA GLY A 217 -8.96 17.10 -4.43
C GLY A 217 -10.24 16.46 -3.89
N PRO A 218 -11.31 17.27 -3.70
CA PRO A 218 -12.55 16.82 -3.11
C PRO A 218 -13.23 15.69 -3.92
N PRO A 219 -14.06 14.84 -3.25
CA PRO A 219 -14.42 14.90 -1.83
C PRO A 219 -13.28 14.47 -0.89
N ASN A 220 -13.20 15.12 0.29
CA ASN A 220 -12.15 14.90 1.28
C ASN A 220 -12.75 14.67 2.68
N PRO A 221 -12.02 14.04 3.62
CA PRO A 221 -12.44 13.93 5.02
C PRO A 221 -12.72 15.30 5.64
N VAL A 222 -13.60 15.31 6.63
CA VAL A 222 -13.85 16.51 7.45
C VAL A 222 -12.58 16.94 8.20
N GLY A 223 -11.82 15.96 8.71
CA GLY A 223 -10.58 16.16 9.45
C GLY A 223 -10.26 14.96 10.33
N TYR A 224 -9.30 15.12 11.23
CA TYR A 224 -9.05 14.18 12.31
C TYR A 224 -9.91 14.53 13.52
N PHE A 225 -10.46 13.53 14.18
CA PHE A 225 -11.27 13.71 15.39
C PHE A 225 -10.41 14.28 16.52
N LYS A 226 -10.82 15.42 17.08
CA LYS A 226 -10.15 16.14 18.18
C LYS A 226 -8.66 16.45 17.91
N ASP A 227 -8.28 16.70 16.64
CA ASP A 227 -6.92 17.09 16.27
C ASP A 227 -6.97 18.14 15.14
N GLU A 228 -7.28 19.36 15.51
CA GLU A 228 -7.42 20.49 14.58
C GLU A 228 -6.09 20.87 13.93
N GLU A 229 -5.00 20.82 14.69
CA GLU A 229 -3.66 21.16 14.20
C GLU A 229 -3.21 20.21 13.08
N LYS A 230 -3.31 18.89 13.30
CA LYS A 230 -3.01 17.91 12.27
C LYS A 230 -3.98 18.01 11.09
N SER A 231 -5.26 18.28 11.36
CA SER A 231 -6.26 18.49 10.31
C SER A 231 -5.89 19.65 9.40
N ALA A 232 -5.50 20.79 9.96
CA ALA A 232 -5.08 21.96 9.19
C ALA A 232 -3.82 21.70 8.35
N ARG A 233 -2.87 20.91 8.86
CA ARG A 233 -1.66 20.55 8.12
C ARG A 233 -1.92 19.55 6.98
N THR A 234 -2.88 18.65 7.17
CA THR A 234 -3.17 17.59 6.20
C THR A 234 -4.18 18.03 5.14
N PHE A 235 -5.19 18.82 5.55
CA PHE A 235 -6.26 19.25 4.66
C PHE A 235 -6.10 20.74 4.37
N ARG A 236 -5.31 21.06 3.34
CA ARG A 236 -4.92 22.43 3.02
C ARG A 236 -5.74 22.99 1.87
N VAL A 237 -5.88 24.32 1.84
CA VAL A 237 -6.49 25.02 0.71
C VAL A 237 -5.38 25.62 -0.15
N ILE A 238 -5.31 25.22 -1.41
CA ILE A 238 -4.38 25.74 -2.41
C ILE A 238 -5.24 26.25 -3.58
N ASP A 239 -5.08 27.48 -3.98
CA ASP A 239 -5.82 28.13 -5.06
C ASP A 239 -7.35 27.98 -4.92
N GLY A 240 -7.87 28.08 -3.68
CA GLY A 240 -9.30 27.98 -3.36
C GLY A 240 -9.84 26.56 -3.33
N VAL A 241 -9.05 25.53 -3.62
CA VAL A 241 -9.43 24.13 -3.58
C VAL A 241 -8.86 23.46 -2.32
N ARG A 242 -9.71 22.73 -1.58
CA ARG A 242 -9.28 21.99 -0.41
C ARG A 242 -8.71 20.62 -0.83
N TYR A 243 -7.43 20.42 -0.58
CA TYR A 243 -6.73 19.16 -0.85
C TYR A 243 -6.44 18.38 0.43
N SER A 244 -6.51 17.06 0.34
CA SER A 244 -5.91 16.14 1.31
C SER A 244 -4.48 15.83 0.88
N ILE A 245 -3.50 16.14 1.74
CA ILE A 245 -2.06 15.96 1.51
C ILE A 245 -1.49 15.11 2.65
N PRO A 246 -1.55 13.76 2.55
CA PRO A 246 -1.14 12.86 3.64
C PRO A 246 0.36 12.86 3.95
N GLY A 247 1.17 13.45 3.06
CA GLY A 247 2.62 13.55 3.21
C GLY A 247 3.41 12.52 2.39
N ASP A 248 2.77 11.93 1.39
CA ASP A 248 3.42 11.02 0.45
C ASP A 248 4.15 11.82 -0.64
N TRP A 249 5.45 11.59 -0.79
CA TRP A 249 6.31 12.21 -1.79
C TRP A 249 6.39 11.37 -3.06
N CYS A 250 6.50 12.04 -4.20
CA CYS A 250 6.56 11.40 -5.50
C CYS A 250 7.36 12.20 -6.53
N GLU A 251 7.64 11.54 -7.64
CA GLU A 251 8.02 12.17 -8.92
C GLU A 251 6.91 11.92 -9.95
N VAL A 252 6.61 12.93 -10.78
CA VAL A 252 5.65 12.77 -11.87
C VAL A 252 6.45 12.53 -13.16
N GLU A 253 6.26 11.35 -13.73
CA GLU A 253 6.94 10.92 -14.94
C GLU A 253 6.47 11.71 -16.16
N ALA A 254 7.24 11.66 -17.25
CA ALA A 254 6.89 12.37 -18.50
C ALA A 254 5.55 11.89 -19.11
N ASP A 255 5.14 10.65 -18.84
CA ASP A 255 3.87 10.07 -19.26
C ASP A 255 2.69 10.43 -18.33
N GLY A 256 2.93 11.26 -17.29
CA GLY A 256 1.95 11.66 -16.30
C GLY A 256 1.70 10.62 -15.21
N SER A 257 2.32 9.46 -15.27
CA SER A 257 2.29 8.50 -14.15
C SER A 257 3.11 9.00 -12.97
N LEU A 258 2.87 8.45 -11.80
CA LEU A 258 3.55 8.81 -10.57
C LEU A 258 4.46 7.66 -10.12
N THR A 259 5.69 7.98 -9.76
CA THR A 259 6.58 7.11 -9.00
C THR A 259 6.56 7.54 -7.54
N LEU A 260 6.00 6.69 -6.67
CA LEU A 260 5.92 6.95 -5.23
C LEU A 260 7.31 6.75 -4.60
N LEU A 261 7.76 7.77 -3.88
CA LEU A 261 9.06 7.75 -3.19
C LEU A 261 8.94 7.32 -1.74
N GLY A 262 7.81 7.62 -1.08
CA GLY A 262 7.53 7.28 0.30
C GLY A 262 7.03 8.46 1.13
N ARG A 263 6.93 8.26 2.46
CA ARG A 263 6.44 9.30 3.37
C ARG A 263 7.53 10.23 3.85
N GLY A 264 7.29 11.52 3.75
CA GLY A 264 8.24 12.55 4.19
C GLY A 264 8.62 12.48 5.67
N SER A 265 7.73 11.94 6.53
CA SER A 265 8.02 11.71 7.96
C SER A 265 9.07 10.63 8.22
N ALA A 266 9.31 9.74 7.28
CA ALA A 266 10.33 8.70 7.36
C ALA A 266 11.59 9.03 6.54
N CYS A 267 11.59 10.16 5.83
CA CYS A 267 12.70 10.58 4.98
C CYS A 267 14.00 10.75 5.79
N ILE A 268 15.07 10.13 5.33
CA ILE A 268 16.40 10.18 5.93
C ILE A 268 17.18 11.31 5.27
N ASN A 269 17.65 12.26 6.07
CA ASN A 269 18.47 13.36 5.58
C ASN A 269 19.96 13.03 5.79
N THR A 270 20.62 12.59 4.73
CA THR A 270 22.04 12.21 4.79
C THR A 270 22.87 13.13 3.89
N ALA A 271 23.81 13.86 4.47
CA ALA A 271 24.68 14.83 3.74
C ALA A 271 23.91 15.87 2.90
N GLY A 272 22.71 16.26 3.31
CA GLY A 272 21.85 17.18 2.55
C GLY A 272 20.97 16.51 1.48
N GLU A 273 21.16 15.22 1.26
CA GLU A 273 20.34 14.43 0.34
C GLU A 273 19.15 13.77 1.07
N LYS A 274 17.99 13.74 0.41
CA LYS A 274 16.79 13.06 0.90
C LYS A 274 16.79 11.61 0.41
N VAL A 275 16.79 10.65 1.34
CA VAL A 275 16.65 9.21 1.05
C VAL A 275 15.31 8.75 1.61
N PHE A 276 14.48 8.19 0.77
CA PHE A 276 13.21 7.60 1.18
C PHE A 276 13.43 6.13 1.53
N PRO A 277 13.07 5.69 2.75
CA PRO A 277 13.27 4.31 3.18
C PRO A 277 12.76 3.28 2.19
N GLU A 278 11.56 3.50 1.67
CA GLU A 278 10.85 2.56 0.81
C GLU A 278 11.59 2.24 -0.49
N GLU A 279 12.34 3.20 -1.05
CA GLU A 279 13.14 2.95 -2.27
C GLU A 279 14.33 2.02 -2.01
N VAL A 280 14.88 2.07 -0.80
CA VAL A 280 16.00 1.20 -0.39
C VAL A 280 15.47 -0.17 0.05
N GLU A 281 14.38 -0.19 0.79
CA GLU A 281 13.67 -1.41 1.23
C GLU A 281 13.28 -2.29 0.04
N GLU A 282 12.74 -1.67 -1.02
CA GLU A 282 12.36 -2.39 -2.24
C GLU A 282 13.55 -3.08 -2.92
N VAL A 283 14.71 -2.43 -2.95
CA VAL A 283 15.91 -3.04 -3.50
C VAL A 283 16.43 -4.15 -2.59
N LEU A 284 16.41 -3.93 -1.29
CA LEU A 284 16.87 -4.94 -0.30
C LEU A 284 16.04 -6.22 -0.40
N LYS A 285 14.72 -6.13 -0.51
CA LYS A 285 13.81 -7.28 -0.61
C LYS A 285 13.98 -8.12 -1.88
N ARG A 286 14.64 -7.60 -2.91
CA ARG A 286 15.01 -8.37 -4.10
C ARG A 286 16.27 -9.22 -3.90
N HIS A 287 16.97 -9.05 -2.78
CA HIS A 287 18.15 -9.82 -2.48
C HIS A 287 17.76 -11.23 -2.02
N PRO A 288 18.35 -12.32 -2.58
CA PRO A 288 17.91 -13.70 -2.32
C PRO A 288 17.91 -14.11 -0.84
N ALA A 289 18.80 -13.52 -0.03
CA ALA A 289 18.92 -13.82 1.39
C ALA A 289 18.00 -12.98 2.29
N ILE A 290 17.23 -12.01 1.75
CA ILE A 290 16.41 -11.08 2.53
C ILE A 290 14.93 -11.35 2.27
N ASP A 291 14.20 -11.67 3.32
CA ASP A 291 12.74 -11.86 3.28
C ASP A 291 11.99 -10.54 3.44
N ASP A 292 12.37 -9.72 4.42
CA ASP A 292 11.82 -8.36 4.60
C ASP A 292 12.91 -7.38 5.08
N ALA A 293 12.68 -6.09 4.88
CA ALA A 293 13.61 -5.04 5.26
C ALA A 293 12.87 -3.77 5.66
N LEU A 294 13.34 -3.10 6.71
CA LEU A 294 13.01 -1.72 7.04
C LEU A 294 14.26 -0.87 7.05
N VAL A 295 14.14 0.35 6.54
CA VAL A 295 15.25 1.30 6.45
C VAL A 295 14.96 2.53 7.29
N ILE A 296 15.93 2.94 8.10
CA ILE A 296 15.81 4.04 9.05
C ILE A 296 17.03 4.95 8.99
N GLY A 297 16.85 6.19 9.44
CA GLY A 297 17.95 7.12 9.70
C GLY A 297 18.40 7.04 11.15
N LEU A 298 19.67 6.69 11.36
CA LEU A 298 20.31 6.85 12.67
C LEU A 298 21.15 8.12 12.69
N PRO A 299 21.28 8.80 13.85
CA PRO A 299 22.17 9.95 13.98
C PRO A 299 23.61 9.62 13.55
N ASP A 300 24.23 10.51 12.81
CA ASP A 300 25.61 10.38 12.31
C ASP A 300 26.28 11.76 12.36
N GLU A 301 27.42 11.87 13.06
CA GLU A 301 28.12 13.14 13.27
C GLU A 301 28.55 13.80 11.96
N LYS A 302 28.90 13.01 10.95
CA LYS A 302 29.41 13.52 9.67
C LYS A 302 28.29 13.84 8.68
N TRP A 303 27.22 13.05 8.68
CA TRP A 303 26.20 13.06 7.63
C TRP A 303 24.84 13.57 8.12
N GLY A 304 24.71 13.93 9.41
CA GLY A 304 23.43 14.22 10.08
C GLY A 304 22.66 12.95 10.39
N GLN A 305 22.35 12.17 9.36
CA GLN A 305 21.80 10.82 9.52
C GLN A 305 22.52 9.84 8.59
N SER A 306 22.66 8.59 9.03
CA SER A 306 23.13 7.47 8.20
C SER A 306 21.98 6.55 7.85
N VAL A 307 21.97 6.09 6.60
CA VAL A 307 21.02 5.07 6.13
C VAL A 307 21.36 3.74 6.81
N THR A 308 20.42 3.17 7.54
CA THR A 308 20.57 1.91 8.27
C THR A 308 19.44 0.97 7.86
N ALA A 309 19.78 -0.28 7.54
CA ALA A 309 18.80 -1.32 7.22
C ALA A 309 18.68 -2.30 8.37
N VAL A 310 17.45 -2.68 8.70
CA VAL A 310 17.12 -3.81 9.57
C VAL A 310 16.43 -4.83 8.70
N VAL A 311 16.94 -6.06 8.64
CA VAL A 311 16.51 -7.08 7.67
C VAL A 311 16.07 -8.37 8.36
N GLU A 312 15.02 -8.97 7.87
CA GLU A 312 14.68 -10.36 8.13
C GLU A 312 15.32 -11.23 7.06
N LEU A 313 15.95 -12.32 7.45
CA LEU A 313 16.60 -13.24 6.51
C LEU A 313 15.65 -14.38 6.13
N VAL A 314 15.78 -14.83 4.89
CA VAL A 314 15.18 -16.08 4.47
C VAL A 314 15.72 -17.22 5.35
N ALA A 315 14.86 -18.17 5.70
CA ALA A 315 15.22 -19.26 6.61
C ALA A 315 16.44 -20.05 6.10
N GLY A 316 17.47 -20.13 6.95
CA GLY A 316 18.73 -20.79 6.64
C GLY A 316 19.80 -19.92 5.98
N GLU A 317 19.47 -18.71 5.55
CA GLU A 317 20.43 -17.77 4.97
C GLU A 317 21.24 -17.03 6.03
N LYS A 318 22.37 -16.47 5.60
CA LYS A 318 23.26 -15.67 6.46
C LYS A 318 23.46 -14.29 5.85
N LEU A 319 23.58 -13.29 6.72
CA LEU A 319 23.87 -11.94 6.28
C LEU A 319 25.34 -11.80 5.85
N ASP A 320 25.57 -11.44 4.59
CA ASP A 320 26.80 -10.81 4.12
C ASP A 320 26.54 -9.34 3.81
N ALA A 321 26.86 -8.48 4.77
CA ALA A 321 26.62 -7.06 4.62
C ALA A 321 27.41 -6.40 3.47
N ALA A 322 28.53 -6.97 3.04
CA ALA A 322 29.29 -6.45 1.91
C ALA A 322 28.62 -6.79 0.60
N GLU A 323 28.11 -8.02 0.46
CA GLU A 323 27.35 -8.47 -0.70
C GLU A 323 26.05 -7.69 -0.85
N VAL A 324 25.27 -7.53 0.24
CA VAL A 324 24.03 -6.77 0.23
C VAL A 324 24.29 -5.31 -0.16
N ARG A 325 25.33 -4.65 0.38
CA ARG A 325 25.69 -3.28 -0.03
C ARG A 325 26.09 -3.21 -1.50
N ALA A 326 26.81 -4.19 -2.00
CA ALA A 326 27.16 -4.26 -3.43
C ALA A 326 25.92 -4.45 -4.32
N PHE A 327 24.96 -5.26 -3.86
CA PHE A 327 23.68 -5.45 -4.54
C PHE A 327 22.88 -4.15 -4.62
N VAL A 328 22.72 -3.42 -3.51
CA VAL A 328 22.00 -2.13 -3.48
C VAL A 328 22.65 -1.10 -4.42
N ARG A 329 23.98 -1.03 -4.48
CA ARG A 329 24.72 -0.09 -5.34
C ARG A 329 24.52 -0.33 -6.84
N LYS A 330 24.09 -1.52 -7.27
CA LYS A 330 23.74 -1.78 -8.68
C LYS A 330 22.49 -1.03 -9.14
N SER A 331 21.60 -0.71 -8.19
CA SER A 331 20.28 -0.12 -8.46
C SER A 331 20.11 1.29 -7.94
N LEU A 332 20.86 1.68 -6.90
CA LEU A 332 20.71 2.97 -6.22
C LEU A 332 22.04 3.72 -6.12
N ALA A 333 21.93 5.05 -6.02
CA ALA A 333 23.07 5.92 -5.79
C ALA A 333 23.80 5.58 -4.48
N GLY A 334 25.11 5.79 -4.43
CA GLY A 334 25.96 5.36 -3.34
C GLY A 334 25.56 5.91 -1.96
N TYR A 335 25.03 7.13 -1.88
CA TYR A 335 24.58 7.73 -0.62
C TYR A 335 23.32 7.09 -0.04
N LYS A 336 22.54 6.37 -0.87
CA LYS A 336 21.36 5.58 -0.46
C LYS A 336 21.72 4.19 0.08
N THR A 337 22.96 3.75 -0.09
CA THR A 337 23.41 2.44 0.37
C THR A 337 23.49 2.40 1.90
N PRO A 338 22.85 1.42 2.56
CA PRO A 338 22.91 1.29 4.00
C PRO A 338 24.36 1.15 4.51
N LYS A 339 24.75 2.01 5.46
CA LYS A 339 26.05 1.93 6.14
C LYS A 339 26.07 0.81 7.18
N LEU A 340 24.99 0.65 7.91
CA LEU A 340 24.75 -0.41 8.88
C LEU A 340 23.63 -1.32 8.35
N ILE A 341 23.82 -2.62 8.45
CA ILE A 341 22.79 -3.63 8.16
C ILE A 341 22.72 -4.56 9.36
N VAL A 342 21.57 -4.66 9.98
CA VAL A 342 21.30 -5.43 11.20
C VAL A 342 20.27 -6.50 10.89
N VAL A 343 20.48 -7.71 11.40
CA VAL A 343 19.45 -8.76 11.34
C VAL A 343 18.45 -8.51 12.45
N ALA A 344 17.17 -8.51 12.11
CA ALA A 344 16.09 -8.35 13.05
C ALA A 344 16.01 -9.52 14.04
N ASP A 345 15.73 -9.21 15.30
CA ASP A 345 15.50 -10.18 16.37
C ASP A 345 14.02 -10.56 16.54
N ARG A 346 13.16 -9.88 15.80
CA ARG A 346 11.69 -10.03 15.81
C ARG A 346 11.10 -9.61 14.47
N ALA A 347 9.81 -9.91 14.25
CA ALA A 347 9.10 -9.48 13.05
C ALA A 347 9.14 -7.94 12.88
N LEU A 348 9.46 -7.50 11.66
CA LEU A 348 9.55 -6.09 11.28
C LEU A 348 8.17 -5.46 11.05
N ARG A 349 7.13 -6.27 11.04
CA ARG A 349 5.77 -5.79 10.80
C ARG A 349 4.84 -6.12 11.95
N ALA A 350 3.96 -5.17 12.24
CA ALA A 350 2.85 -5.37 13.15
C ALA A 350 1.81 -6.34 12.55
N SER A 351 0.91 -6.88 13.39
CA SER A 351 -0.13 -7.85 12.97
C SER A 351 -1.08 -7.35 11.87
N ASN A 352 -1.15 -6.03 11.65
CA ASN A 352 -1.90 -5.42 10.56
C ASN A 352 -1.07 -5.24 9.27
N GLY A 353 0.12 -5.82 9.20
CA GLY A 353 1.04 -5.76 8.05
C GLY A 353 1.85 -4.45 7.92
N LYS A 354 1.63 -3.46 8.78
CA LYS A 354 2.37 -2.19 8.71
C LYS A 354 3.77 -2.31 9.29
N ALA A 355 4.71 -1.61 8.65
CA ALA A 355 6.10 -1.49 9.10
C ALA A 355 6.18 -0.93 10.53
N ASP A 356 6.94 -1.61 11.39
CA ASP A 356 7.23 -1.16 12.76
C ASP A 356 8.61 -0.46 12.81
N TYR A 357 8.67 0.75 12.24
CA TYR A 357 9.89 1.56 12.26
C TYR A 357 10.42 1.86 13.67
N PRO A 358 9.58 2.09 14.71
CA PRO A 358 10.06 2.20 16.07
C PRO A 358 10.80 0.96 16.56
N ALA A 359 10.27 -0.24 16.33
CA ALA A 359 10.93 -1.49 16.68
C ALA A 359 12.23 -1.71 15.90
N ALA A 360 12.21 -1.44 14.59
CA ALA A 360 13.42 -1.49 13.76
C ALA A 360 14.51 -0.54 14.28
N LYS A 361 14.12 0.68 14.68
CA LYS A 361 15.05 1.65 15.26
C LYS A 361 15.67 1.15 16.57
N ALA A 362 14.85 0.62 17.47
CA ALA A 362 15.33 0.05 18.73
C ALA A 362 16.30 -1.13 18.50
N CYS A 363 15.99 -2.01 17.54
CA CYS A 363 16.86 -3.12 17.14
C CYS A 363 18.22 -2.62 16.62
N ALA A 364 18.22 -1.61 15.75
CA ALA A 364 19.44 -1.04 15.20
C ALA A 364 20.29 -0.29 16.24
N GLU A 365 19.67 0.42 17.18
CA GLU A 365 20.36 1.12 18.28
C GLU A 365 21.03 0.15 19.28
N GLN A 366 20.48 -1.05 19.45
CA GLN A 366 21.09 -2.10 20.27
C GLN A 366 22.31 -2.76 19.62
N ALA A 367 22.45 -2.65 18.31
CA ALA A 367 23.56 -3.23 17.56
C ALA A 367 24.76 -2.28 17.40
N LEU A 368 24.65 -1.03 17.87
CA LEU A 368 25.72 -0.03 17.91
C LEU A 368 26.55 -0.16 19.19
#